data_004ccdfcaf77d11aab812e577b1fc93a
#
_entry.id   004ccdfcaf77d11aab812e577b1fc93a
#
_cell.length_a   1.000
_cell.length_b   1.000
_cell.length_c   1.000
_cell.angle_alpha   90.00
_cell.angle_beta   90.00
_cell.angle_gamma   90.00
#
_symmetry.space_group_name_H-M   'P 1'
#
loop_
_entity.id
_entity.type
_entity.pdbx_description
1 polymer ?
#
loop_
_entity_poly.entity_id
_entity_poly.type
_entity_poly.pdbx_seq_one_letter_code
_entity_poly.pdbx_strand_id
1 'polypeptide(L)'
;MSANSRITNAYENAFCLPLNPSSKYVLFSDCHRGTGRSNDNFLKNEYLYLAALKYYFSHGFTYIELGDGDELWENRSMCPIREMHAQSFELLSRFYAKHRFYAVYGNHDITKRSAHFSGRCFSSCFCWQEQCEIPLFPEITFYPGIILKDCAKRKDLFLLHGHQSDLLNSTLWRLSRFLVRYVWRPLESLGIPDPTSAAKNHTKKNATEKKLSAWAKQHELILIAGHTHRPVIGNRTSPYCNTGSCVSPTGITAIEIENRCMTLIKWSQGTRSDMCLQVLREPLGSPLCIDDFL
;
A
#
# COMPACT_ATOMS: atom_id res chain seq x y z
N MET A 1 -3.96 20.63 -13.22
CA MET A 1 -2.82 20.58 -12.27
C MET A 1 -1.68 19.74 -12.82
N SER A 2 -0.42 20.19 -12.67
CA SER A 2 0.77 19.42 -13.04
C SER A 2 0.99 18.23 -12.09
N ALA A 3 1.87 17.29 -12.44
CA ALA A 3 2.23 16.19 -11.54
C ALA A 3 2.85 16.71 -10.22
N ASN A 4 3.80 17.67 -10.34
CA ASN A 4 4.41 18.29 -9.17
C ASN A 4 3.38 18.94 -8.25
N SER A 5 2.43 19.71 -8.80
CA SER A 5 1.37 20.35 -8.02
C SER A 5 0.49 19.34 -7.27
N ARG A 6 0.21 18.16 -7.87
CA ARG A 6 -0.58 17.11 -7.19
C ARG A 6 0.20 16.41 -6.08
N ILE A 7 1.51 16.19 -6.27
CA ILE A 7 2.38 15.61 -5.25
C ILE A 7 2.55 16.60 -4.09
N THR A 8 2.80 17.88 -4.39
CA THR A 8 2.91 18.94 -3.38
C THR A 8 1.61 19.10 -2.58
N ASN A 9 0.46 19.06 -3.24
CA ASN A 9 -0.83 19.10 -2.53
C ASN A 9 -1.01 17.89 -1.58
N ALA A 10 -0.56 16.70 -1.98
CA ALA A 10 -0.60 15.53 -1.09
C ALA A 10 0.35 15.68 0.10
N TYR A 11 1.51 16.31 -0.09
CA TYR A 11 2.47 16.61 0.97
C TYR A 11 1.94 17.65 1.97
N GLU A 12 1.37 18.74 1.49
CA GLU A 12 0.80 19.83 2.32
C GLU A 12 -0.38 19.35 3.18
N ASN A 13 -1.13 18.35 2.72
CA ASN A 13 -2.26 17.76 3.42
C ASN A 13 -1.94 16.40 4.08
N ALA A 14 -0.66 16.07 4.21
CA ALA A 14 -0.23 14.80 4.77
C ALA A 14 -0.38 14.76 6.30
N PHE A 15 -0.70 13.59 6.82
CA PHE A 15 -0.71 13.34 8.25
C PHE A 15 0.71 13.11 8.76
N CYS A 16 1.04 13.65 9.92
CA CYS A 16 2.39 13.53 10.48
C CYS A 16 2.47 12.48 11.58
N LEU A 17 3.46 11.61 11.50
CA LEU A 17 3.82 10.63 12.54
C LEU A 17 5.28 10.85 12.96
N PRO A 18 5.64 10.56 14.22
CA PRO A 18 7.03 10.68 14.67
C PRO A 18 7.90 9.54 14.11
N LEU A 19 9.15 9.83 13.79
CA LEU A 19 10.16 8.82 13.47
C LEU A 19 11.35 8.98 14.41
N ASN A 20 11.46 8.09 15.36
CA ASN A 20 12.52 8.04 16.36
C ASN A 20 13.16 6.64 16.39
N PRO A 21 14.27 6.42 17.12
CA PRO A 21 14.94 5.12 17.15
C PRO A 21 14.06 3.95 17.63
N SER A 22 13.05 4.23 18.46
CA SER A 22 12.11 3.19 18.93
C SER A 22 10.91 2.96 18.00
N SER A 23 10.74 3.80 16.96
CA SER A 23 9.64 3.65 16.01
C SER A 23 9.82 2.41 15.16
N LYS A 24 8.72 1.63 15.02
CA LYS A 24 8.64 0.45 14.17
C LYS A 24 7.46 0.61 13.22
N TYR A 25 7.74 0.78 11.93
CA TYR A 25 6.71 0.87 10.89
C TYR A 25 6.90 -0.24 9.87
N VAL A 26 5.80 -0.80 9.39
CA VAL A 26 5.78 -1.66 8.21
C VAL A 26 4.83 -1.06 7.18
N LEU A 27 5.32 -0.95 5.95
CA LEU A 27 4.64 -0.31 4.84
C LEU A 27 4.29 -1.36 3.79
N PHE A 28 3.01 -1.54 3.52
CA PHE A 28 2.50 -2.33 2.41
C PHE A 28 1.70 -1.44 1.45
N SER A 29 1.63 -1.83 0.19
CA SER A 29 0.75 -1.22 -0.81
C SER A 29 0.19 -2.25 -1.78
N ASP A 30 -0.72 -1.80 -2.63
CA ASP A 30 -1.15 -2.57 -3.80
C ASP A 30 -1.58 -4.00 -3.46
N CYS A 31 -2.43 -4.11 -2.43
CA CYS A 31 -3.08 -5.39 -2.09
C CYS A 31 -4.14 -5.74 -3.11
N HIS A 32 -4.90 -4.75 -3.62
CA HIS A 32 -5.99 -4.97 -4.57
C HIS A 32 -6.94 -6.10 -4.14
N ARG A 33 -7.33 -6.10 -2.84
CA ARG A 33 -8.30 -7.08 -2.31
C ARG A 33 -9.58 -7.03 -3.14
N GLY A 34 -9.93 -8.14 -3.74
CA GLY A 34 -11.09 -8.28 -4.61
C GLY A 34 -12.23 -9.06 -3.98
N THR A 35 -12.98 -9.79 -4.79
CA THR A 35 -14.17 -10.55 -4.36
C THR A 35 -14.01 -12.06 -4.56
N GLY A 36 -12.78 -12.57 -4.57
CA GLY A 36 -12.47 -14.00 -4.73
C GLY A 36 -12.68 -14.55 -6.14
N ARG A 37 -12.89 -13.67 -7.14
CA ARG A 37 -13.02 -14.09 -8.54
C ARG A 37 -11.64 -14.21 -9.21
N SER A 38 -11.62 -14.66 -10.47
CA SER A 38 -10.39 -14.90 -11.24
C SER A 38 -9.45 -13.67 -11.33
N ASN A 39 -9.99 -12.48 -11.18
CA ASN A 39 -9.26 -11.21 -11.18
C ASN A 39 -8.77 -10.76 -9.78
N ASP A 40 -9.08 -11.52 -8.73
CA ASP A 40 -8.56 -11.25 -7.38
C ASP A 40 -7.16 -11.86 -7.23
N ASN A 41 -6.16 -11.09 -7.62
CA ASN A 41 -4.77 -11.55 -7.54
C ASN A 41 -4.23 -11.59 -6.11
N PHE A 42 -4.83 -10.85 -5.18
CA PHE A 42 -4.45 -10.85 -3.77
C PHE A 42 -4.77 -12.18 -3.09
N LEU A 43 -5.89 -12.80 -3.44
CA LEU A 43 -6.34 -14.05 -2.82
C LEU A 43 -5.26 -15.14 -2.81
N LYS A 44 -4.43 -15.21 -3.88
CA LYS A 44 -3.33 -16.18 -4.00
C LYS A 44 -2.22 -15.96 -2.96
N ASN A 45 -2.09 -14.73 -2.47
CA ASN A 45 -1.05 -14.32 -1.53
C ASN A 45 -1.60 -13.99 -0.13
N GLU A 46 -2.91 -14.11 0.08
CA GLU A 46 -3.52 -13.72 1.35
C GLU A 46 -2.91 -14.46 2.55
N TYR A 47 -2.56 -15.73 2.39
CA TYR A 47 -1.92 -16.48 3.46
C TYR A 47 -0.54 -15.93 3.86
N LEU A 48 0.24 -15.39 2.90
CA LEU A 48 1.51 -14.70 3.16
C LEU A 48 1.25 -13.38 3.91
N TYR A 49 0.23 -12.66 3.47
CA TYR A 49 -0.17 -11.40 4.09
C TYR A 49 -0.65 -11.60 5.53
N LEU A 50 -1.47 -12.63 5.77
CA LEU A 50 -1.92 -12.99 7.12
C LEU A 50 -0.75 -13.38 8.03
N ALA A 51 0.23 -14.13 7.52
CA ALA A 51 1.44 -14.47 8.25
C ALA A 51 2.26 -13.21 8.59
N ALA A 52 2.43 -12.31 7.61
CA ALA A 52 3.11 -11.04 7.80
C ALA A 52 2.41 -10.15 8.84
N LEU A 53 1.09 -9.99 8.75
CA LEU A 53 0.31 -9.20 9.72
C LEU A 53 0.48 -9.74 11.14
N LYS A 54 0.37 -11.07 11.34
CA LYS A 54 0.57 -11.70 12.65
C LYS A 54 1.97 -11.43 13.20
N TYR A 55 3.00 -11.57 12.36
CA TYR A 55 4.38 -11.28 12.72
C TYR A 55 4.53 -9.82 13.16
N TYR A 56 4.13 -8.86 12.35
CA TYR A 56 4.29 -7.44 12.66
C TYR A 56 3.47 -6.99 13.86
N PHE A 57 2.28 -7.55 14.03
CA PHE A 57 1.47 -7.26 15.21
C PHE A 57 2.17 -7.68 16.50
N SER A 58 2.72 -8.91 16.55
CA SER A 58 3.40 -9.47 17.71
C SER A 58 4.74 -8.79 18.02
N HIS A 59 5.40 -8.22 16.98
CA HIS A 59 6.69 -7.52 17.14
C HIS A 59 6.53 -6.00 17.35
N GLY A 60 5.31 -5.51 17.57
CA GLY A 60 5.07 -4.13 17.97
C GLY A 60 5.11 -3.10 16.83
N PHE A 61 5.07 -3.53 15.58
CA PHE A 61 5.05 -2.61 14.42
C PHE A 61 3.73 -1.86 14.30
N THR A 62 3.82 -0.63 13.82
CA THR A 62 2.70 0.14 13.28
C THR A 62 2.58 -0.16 11.79
N TYR A 63 1.39 -0.56 11.36
CA TYR A 63 1.09 -0.88 9.96
C TYR A 63 0.62 0.37 9.22
N ILE A 64 1.20 0.64 8.04
CA ILE A 64 0.77 1.72 7.15
C ILE A 64 0.46 1.13 5.78
N GLU A 65 -0.78 1.29 5.32
CA GLU A 65 -1.21 0.92 3.97
C GLU A 65 -1.02 2.11 3.02
N LEU A 66 -0.17 1.98 1.99
CA LEU A 66 0.15 3.03 1.04
C LEU A 66 -0.75 3.00 -0.22
N GLY A 67 -2.04 2.79 -0.03
CA GLY A 67 -3.04 2.85 -1.09
C GLY A 67 -3.19 1.57 -1.92
N ASP A 68 -4.24 1.57 -2.73
CA ASP A 68 -4.68 0.42 -3.53
C ASP A 68 -4.83 -0.85 -2.69
N GLY A 69 -5.31 -0.66 -1.45
CA GLY A 69 -5.62 -1.78 -0.55
C GLY A 69 -6.81 -2.59 -1.05
N ASP A 70 -7.81 -1.95 -1.63
CA ASP A 70 -9.05 -2.58 -2.08
C ASP A 70 -9.39 -2.21 -3.54
N GLU A 71 -9.81 -3.22 -4.33
CA GLU A 71 -10.10 -3.08 -5.76
C GLU A 71 -11.51 -2.53 -6.01
N LEU A 72 -11.68 -1.22 -5.85
CA LEU A 72 -12.95 -0.53 -6.04
C LEU A 72 -13.17 0.02 -7.46
N TRP A 73 -12.20 -0.12 -8.35
CA TRP A 73 -12.44 0.19 -9.76
C TRP A 73 -13.22 -0.94 -10.43
N GLU A 74 -12.86 -2.18 -10.18
CA GLU A 74 -13.56 -3.34 -10.72
C GLU A 74 -14.82 -3.70 -9.92
N ASN A 75 -14.79 -3.51 -8.61
CA ASN A 75 -15.89 -3.85 -7.72
C ASN A 75 -16.67 -2.59 -7.29
N ARG A 76 -18.00 -2.72 -7.20
CA ARG A 76 -18.88 -1.59 -6.88
C ARG A 76 -19.09 -1.39 -5.38
N SER A 77 -18.89 -2.44 -4.61
CA SER A 77 -19.19 -2.48 -3.18
C SER A 77 -18.00 -2.97 -2.38
N MET A 78 -17.80 -2.38 -1.20
CA MET A 78 -16.79 -2.81 -0.24
C MET A 78 -17.20 -4.07 0.53
N CYS A 79 -18.52 -4.31 0.69
CA CYS A 79 -19.03 -5.41 1.52
C CYS A 79 -18.54 -6.78 1.04
N PRO A 80 -18.69 -7.18 -0.25
CA PRO A 80 -18.18 -8.47 -0.71
C PRO A 80 -16.65 -8.61 -0.60
N ILE A 81 -15.89 -7.50 -0.69
CA ILE A 81 -14.44 -7.52 -0.49
C ILE A 81 -14.12 -7.85 0.98
N ARG A 82 -14.80 -7.18 1.92
CA ARG A 82 -14.61 -7.44 3.35
C ARG A 82 -15.00 -8.87 3.74
N GLU A 83 -16.10 -9.36 3.20
CA GLU A 83 -16.55 -10.74 3.44
C GLU A 83 -15.52 -11.74 2.94
N MET A 84 -15.00 -11.54 1.71
CA MET A 84 -14.00 -12.43 1.12
C MET A 84 -12.69 -12.47 1.92
N HIS A 85 -12.23 -11.31 2.38
CA HIS A 85 -10.96 -11.13 3.09
C HIS A 85 -11.14 -10.85 4.59
N ALA A 86 -12.18 -11.44 5.20
CA ALA A 86 -12.57 -11.15 6.59
C ALA A 86 -11.41 -11.31 7.58
N GLN A 87 -10.56 -12.32 7.44
CA GLN A 87 -9.41 -12.54 8.31
C GLN A 87 -8.37 -11.41 8.21
N SER A 88 -8.15 -10.89 7.00
CA SER A 88 -7.24 -9.76 6.78
C SER A 88 -7.78 -8.50 7.48
N PHE A 89 -9.07 -8.20 7.34
CA PHE A 89 -9.70 -7.07 8.01
C PHE A 89 -9.73 -7.23 9.53
N GLU A 90 -9.97 -8.43 10.04
CA GLU A 90 -9.92 -8.73 11.48
C GLU A 90 -8.52 -8.43 12.05
N LEU A 91 -7.45 -8.89 11.39
CA LEU A 91 -6.09 -8.59 11.86
C LEU A 91 -5.77 -7.09 11.79
N LEU A 92 -6.17 -6.41 10.71
CA LEU A 92 -6.00 -4.96 10.60
C LEU A 92 -6.79 -4.20 11.68
N SER A 93 -7.99 -4.67 12.06
CA SER A 93 -8.76 -4.05 13.15
C SER A 93 -8.05 -4.15 14.50
N ARG A 94 -7.28 -5.21 14.73
CA ARG A 94 -6.44 -5.33 15.93
C ARG A 94 -5.32 -4.28 15.97
N PHE A 95 -4.68 -3.98 14.82
CA PHE A 95 -3.74 -2.86 14.72
C PHE A 95 -4.44 -1.53 14.99
N TYR A 96 -5.63 -1.34 14.39
CA TYR A 96 -6.41 -0.12 14.56
C TYR A 96 -6.81 0.12 16.03
N ALA A 97 -7.30 -0.90 16.70
CA ALA A 97 -7.67 -0.84 18.11
C ALA A 97 -6.49 -0.50 19.04
N LYS A 98 -5.25 -0.72 18.60
CA LYS A 98 -4.02 -0.34 19.29
C LYS A 98 -3.41 0.99 18.80
N HIS A 99 -4.14 1.76 17.99
CA HIS A 99 -3.64 2.97 17.35
C HIS A 99 -2.37 2.75 16.51
N ARG A 100 -2.25 1.58 15.90
CA ARG A 100 -1.11 1.15 15.08
C ARG A 100 -1.50 0.83 13.64
N PHE A 101 -2.56 1.44 13.13
CA PHE A 101 -3.00 1.33 11.74
C PHE A 101 -3.26 2.71 11.15
N TYR A 102 -2.57 3.01 10.05
CA TYR A 102 -2.78 4.22 9.26
C TYR A 102 -2.89 3.86 7.78
N ALA A 103 -3.62 4.65 7.00
CA ALA A 103 -3.83 4.34 5.60
C ALA A 103 -3.83 5.59 4.71
N VAL A 104 -3.16 5.46 3.57
CA VAL A 104 -3.21 6.38 2.43
C VAL A 104 -4.16 5.78 1.41
N TYR A 105 -4.94 6.59 0.70
CA TYR A 105 -5.72 6.09 -0.43
C TYR A 105 -4.91 6.06 -1.72
N GLY A 106 -5.14 5.04 -2.54
CA GLY A 106 -4.60 4.94 -3.89
C GLY A 106 -5.60 5.41 -4.95
N ASN A 107 -5.35 5.07 -6.22
CA ASN A 107 -6.29 5.38 -7.30
C ASN A 107 -7.45 4.37 -7.37
N HIS A 108 -7.19 3.08 -7.14
CA HIS A 108 -8.23 2.06 -7.17
C HIS A 108 -9.22 2.19 -6.00
N ASP A 109 -8.78 2.75 -4.90
CA ASP A 109 -9.61 2.95 -3.72
C ASP A 109 -9.77 4.42 -3.31
N ILE A 110 -9.62 5.35 -4.25
CA ILE A 110 -9.70 6.80 -4.04
C ILE A 110 -11.02 7.27 -3.39
N THR A 111 -12.08 6.49 -3.49
CA THR A 111 -13.36 6.75 -2.82
C THR A 111 -13.26 6.76 -1.30
N LYS A 112 -12.26 6.08 -0.73
CA LYS A 112 -11.98 6.05 0.71
C LYS A 112 -11.64 7.41 1.30
N ARG A 113 -11.20 8.38 0.50
CA ARG A 113 -10.98 9.77 0.94
C ARG A 113 -12.23 10.47 1.45
N SER A 114 -13.41 9.95 1.12
CA SER A 114 -14.69 10.48 1.60
C SER A 114 -15.01 9.91 2.98
N ALA A 115 -15.10 10.78 4.00
CA ALA A 115 -15.48 10.38 5.36
C ALA A 115 -16.84 9.65 5.39
N HIS A 116 -17.80 10.07 4.57
CA HIS A 116 -19.10 9.39 4.46
C HIS A 116 -18.97 7.97 3.92
N PHE A 117 -18.11 7.74 2.90
CA PHE A 117 -17.87 6.39 2.36
C PHE A 117 -17.15 5.53 3.41
N SER A 118 -16.11 6.06 4.01
CA SER A 118 -15.31 5.32 5.00
C SER A 118 -16.11 4.99 6.25
N GLY A 119 -16.87 5.95 6.80
CA GLY A 119 -17.74 5.71 7.96
C GLY A 119 -18.77 4.62 7.69
N ARG A 120 -19.39 4.61 6.49
CA ARG A 120 -20.36 3.58 6.14
C ARG A 120 -19.74 2.20 5.90
N CYS A 121 -18.54 2.15 5.33
CA CYS A 121 -17.94 0.89 4.90
C CYS A 121 -17.04 0.23 5.93
N PHE A 122 -16.50 1.00 6.89
CA PHE A 122 -15.45 0.53 7.78
C PHE A 122 -15.73 0.69 9.27
N SER A 123 -16.88 1.26 9.68
CA SER A 123 -17.20 1.43 11.11
C SER A 123 -17.38 0.11 11.82
N SER A 124 -18.10 -0.83 11.21
CA SER A 124 -18.34 -2.16 11.78
C SER A 124 -18.38 -3.25 10.71
N CYS A 125 -18.26 -4.48 11.13
CA CYS A 125 -18.51 -5.67 10.31
C CYS A 125 -19.28 -6.71 11.11
N PHE A 126 -20.08 -7.53 10.44
CA PHE A 126 -20.80 -8.61 11.07
C PHE A 126 -19.87 -9.79 11.33
N CYS A 127 -19.76 -10.19 12.58
CA CYS A 127 -19.02 -11.37 13.01
C CYS A 127 -19.97 -12.59 13.04
N TRP A 128 -19.78 -13.54 12.13
CA TRP A 128 -20.59 -14.75 12.05
C TRP A 128 -20.39 -15.68 13.26
N GLN A 129 -19.24 -15.66 13.89
CA GLN A 129 -18.93 -16.47 15.08
C GLN A 129 -19.67 -15.96 16.31
N GLU A 130 -19.69 -14.65 16.50
CA GLU A 130 -20.33 -13.99 17.66
C GLU A 130 -21.77 -13.57 17.38
N GLN A 131 -22.25 -13.72 16.13
CA GLN A 131 -23.60 -13.34 15.68
C GLN A 131 -23.95 -11.87 16.01
N CYS A 132 -22.95 -10.98 15.95
CA CYS A 132 -23.11 -9.57 16.25
C CYS A 132 -22.25 -8.68 15.35
N GLU A 133 -22.53 -7.38 15.33
CA GLU A 133 -21.65 -6.39 14.72
C GLU A 133 -20.47 -6.06 15.64
N ILE A 134 -19.26 -6.16 15.11
CA ILE A 134 -18.03 -5.77 15.83
C ILE A 134 -17.41 -4.53 15.17
N PRO A 135 -16.80 -3.62 15.96
CA PRO A 135 -16.08 -2.49 15.42
C PRO A 135 -14.93 -2.94 14.50
N LEU A 136 -14.82 -2.31 13.31
CA LEU A 136 -13.73 -2.56 12.39
C LEU A 136 -12.69 -1.43 12.46
N PHE A 137 -13.01 -0.27 11.89
CA PHE A 137 -12.18 0.93 11.91
C PHE A 137 -13.09 2.15 12.15
N PRO A 138 -13.71 2.31 13.34
CA PRO A 138 -14.59 3.45 13.59
C PRO A 138 -13.84 4.77 13.40
N GLU A 139 -14.45 5.70 12.65
CA GLU A 139 -13.90 7.03 12.36
C GLU A 139 -12.55 7.04 11.60
N ILE A 140 -12.22 5.97 10.89
CA ILE A 140 -10.97 5.91 10.11
C ILE A 140 -10.88 7.05 9.09
N THR A 141 -9.70 7.66 9.04
CA THR A 141 -9.34 8.63 8.01
C THR A 141 -8.30 8.04 7.07
N PHE A 142 -8.57 8.13 5.76
CA PHE A 142 -7.60 7.80 4.71
C PHE A 142 -6.94 9.08 4.20
N TYR A 143 -5.63 9.16 4.30
CA TYR A 143 -4.85 10.36 4.03
C TYR A 143 -4.39 10.44 2.57
N PRO A 144 -4.12 11.64 2.02
CA PRO A 144 -3.46 11.79 0.72
C PRO A 144 -1.99 11.39 0.74
N GLY A 145 -1.38 11.44 1.92
CA GLY A 145 -0.01 11.04 2.24
C GLY A 145 0.24 11.07 3.73
N ILE A 146 1.36 10.51 4.16
CA ILE A 146 1.82 10.52 5.55
C ILE A 146 3.28 10.99 5.56
N ILE A 147 3.67 11.81 6.53
CA ILE A 147 5.05 12.22 6.74
C ILE A 147 5.54 11.58 8.03
N LEU A 148 6.60 10.79 7.95
CA LEU A 148 7.34 10.36 9.13
C LEU A 148 8.39 11.42 9.45
N LYS A 149 8.15 12.19 10.52
CA LYS A 149 9.01 13.30 10.96
C LYS A 149 10.21 12.77 11.72
N ASP A 150 11.40 12.91 11.15
CA ASP A 150 12.64 12.47 11.78
C ASP A 150 12.97 13.29 13.02
N CYS A 151 13.04 12.63 14.17
CA CYS A 151 13.37 13.28 15.44
C CYS A 151 14.78 13.90 15.47
N ALA A 152 15.72 13.34 14.68
CA ALA A 152 17.06 13.87 14.50
C ALA A 152 17.12 15.04 13.51
N LYS A 153 15.99 15.42 12.90
CA LYS A 153 15.86 16.52 11.93
C LYS A 153 16.84 16.41 10.75
N ARG A 154 17.15 15.16 10.33
CA ARG A 154 18.04 14.91 9.19
C ARG A 154 17.26 14.94 7.89
N LYS A 155 16.37 13.95 7.69
CA LYS A 155 15.45 13.86 6.55
C LYS A 155 14.13 13.23 6.97
N ASP A 156 13.04 13.88 6.60
CA ASP A 156 11.70 13.29 6.74
C ASP A 156 11.45 12.27 5.63
N LEU A 157 10.60 11.28 5.92
CA LEU A 157 10.10 10.33 4.93
C LEU A 157 8.69 10.72 4.54
N PHE A 158 8.47 10.96 3.24
CA PHE A 158 7.13 11.22 2.71
C PHE A 158 6.56 9.95 2.06
N LEU A 159 5.45 9.51 2.59
CA LEU A 159 4.72 8.31 2.18
C LEU A 159 3.49 8.71 1.38
N LEU A 160 3.34 8.21 0.15
CA LEU A 160 2.14 8.41 -0.66
C LEU A 160 1.94 7.19 -1.56
N HIS A 161 0.76 7.07 -2.20
CA HIS A 161 0.57 5.95 -3.12
C HIS A 161 1.40 6.08 -4.40
N GLY A 162 1.48 7.26 -5.01
CA GLY A 162 2.25 7.49 -6.24
C GLY A 162 1.43 7.80 -7.48
N HIS A 163 0.12 7.53 -7.48
CA HIS A 163 -0.80 7.84 -8.58
C HIS A 163 -0.86 9.34 -8.91
N GLN A 164 -0.47 10.20 -7.97
CA GLN A 164 -0.42 11.66 -8.13
C GLN A 164 0.49 12.09 -9.29
N SER A 165 1.46 11.27 -9.65
CA SER A 165 2.36 11.51 -10.80
C SER A 165 1.70 11.30 -12.17
N ASP A 166 0.57 10.56 -12.22
CA ASP A 166 -0.19 10.22 -13.44
C ASP A 166 -1.51 10.99 -13.52
N LEU A 167 -1.78 11.64 -14.65
CA LEU A 167 -2.99 12.43 -14.88
C LEU A 167 -4.24 11.54 -14.93
N LEU A 168 -4.16 10.39 -15.61
CA LEU A 168 -5.29 9.47 -15.78
C LEU A 168 -5.70 8.86 -14.44
N ASN A 169 -4.73 8.46 -13.64
CA ASN A 169 -4.96 7.81 -12.35
C ASN A 169 -5.29 8.79 -11.21
N SER A 170 -5.05 10.09 -11.41
CA SER A 170 -5.32 11.12 -10.41
C SER A 170 -6.53 12.01 -10.76
N THR A 171 -6.40 12.88 -11.76
CA THR A 171 -7.43 13.86 -12.10
C THR A 171 -8.59 13.21 -12.86
N LEU A 172 -8.30 12.31 -13.78
CA LEU A 172 -9.26 11.61 -14.64
C LEU A 172 -9.65 10.21 -14.11
N TRP A 173 -9.44 9.94 -12.82
CA TRP A 173 -9.66 8.63 -12.22
C TRP A 173 -11.07 8.07 -12.45
N ARG A 174 -12.10 8.94 -12.58
CA ARG A 174 -13.47 8.49 -12.87
C ARG A 174 -13.59 7.87 -14.26
N LEU A 175 -12.90 8.48 -15.25
CA LEU A 175 -12.83 7.94 -16.61
C LEU A 175 -12.03 6.64 -16.63
N SER A 176 -10.87 6.63 -15.98
CA SER A 176 -10.04 5.42 -15.88
C SER A 176 -10.79 4.28 -15.21
N ARG A 177 -11.50 4.55 -14.10
CA ARG A 177 -12.37 3.56 -13.46
C ARG A 177 -13.46 3.02 -14.38
N PHE A 178 -14.10 3.90 -15.16
CA PHE A 178 -15.10 3.47 -16.14
C PHE A 178 -14.50 2.55 -17.19
N LEU A 179 -13.35 2.94 -17.78
CA LEU A 179 -12.65 2.14 -18.78
C LEU A 179 -12.19 0.79 -18.22
N VAL A 180 -11.60 0.76 -17.02
CA VAL A 180 -11.18 -0.50 -16.39
C VAL A 180 -12.39 -1.40 -16.18
N ARG A 181 -13.47 -0.91 -15.61
CA ARG A 181 -14.65 -1.70 -15.25
C ARG A 181 -15.41 -2.27 -16.45
N TYR A 182 -15.57 -1.48 -17.51
CA TYR A 182 -16.50 -1.83 -18.61
C TYR A 182 -15.79 -2.17 -19.92
N VAL A 183 -14.51 -1.82 -20.06
CA VAL A 183 -13.72 -2.09 -21.28
C VAL A 183 -12.60 -3.07 -20.98
N TRP A 184 -11.65 -2.70 -20.13
CA TRP A 184 -10.43 -3.49 -19.93
C TRP A 184 -10.68 -4.80 -19.21
N ARG A 185 -11.47 -4.83 -18.14
CA ARG A 185 -11.80 -6.05 -17.43
C ARG A 185 -12.43 -7.16 -18.30
N PRO A 186 -13.43 -6.88 -19.16
CA PRO A 186 -13.89 -7.86 -20.15
C PRO A 186 -12.82 -8.29 -21.13
N LEU A 187 -11.98 -7.38 -21.61
CA LEU A 187 -10.90 -7.69 -22.57
C LEU A 187 -9.78 -8.51 -21.91
N GLU A 188 -9.43 -8.24 -20.66
CA GLU A 188 -8.44 -9.03 -19.91
C GLU A 188 -8.90 -10.49 -19.71
N SER A 189 -10.20 -10.74 -19.58
CA SER A 189 -10.74 -12.11 -19.55
C SER A 189 -10.56 -12.86 -20.86
N LEU A 190 -10.33 -12.13 -21.97
CA LEU A 190 -10.01 -12.65 -23.30
C LEU A 190 -8.49 -12.62 -23.60
N GLY A 191 -7.66 -12.30 -22.59
CA GLY A 191 -6.20 -12.28 -22.72
C GLY A 191 -5.61 -10.96 -23.26
N ILE A 192 -6.39 -9.89 -23.42
CA ILE A 192 -5.93 -8.58 -23.90
C ILE A 192 -5.56 -7.72 -22.69
N PRO A 193 -4.27 -7.39 -22.45
CA PRO A 193 -3.84 -6.65 -21.26
C PRO A 193 -4.27 -5.18 -21.32
N ASP A 194 -4.55 -4.59 -20.15
CA ASP A 194 -4.79 -3.15 -20.01
C ASP A 194 -3.50 -2.33 -20.26
N PRO A 195 -3.42 -1.54 -21.35
CA PRO A 195 -2.26 -0.73 -21.67
C PRO A 195 -2.13 0.52 -20.78
N THR A 196 -3.17 0.86 -20.02
CA THR A 196 -3.21 2.06 -19.17
C THR A 196 -2.63 1.81 -17.78
N SER A 197 -2.44 0.54 -17.40
CA SER A 197 -1.92 0.15 -16.08
C SER A 197 -0.45 0.60 -15.91
N ALA A 198 -0.17 1.38 -14.86
CA ALA A 198 1.19 1.75 -14.48
C ALA A 198 2.01 0.53 -14.05
N ALA A 199 1.36 -0.48 -13.46
CA ALA A 199 2.02 -1.70 -13.01
C ALA A 199 2.44 -2.63 -14.15
N LYS A 200 1.75 -2.62 -15.30
CA LYS A 200 2.01 -3.50 -16.46
C LYS A 200 2.87 -2.86 -17.53
N ASN A 201 2.95 -1.52 -17.59
CA ASN A 201 3.64 -0.78 -18.64
C ASN A 201 4.99 -0.20 -18.16
N HIS A 202 6.10 -0.75 -18.67
CA HIS A 202 7.46 -0.35 -18.27
C HIS A 202 7.78 1.14 -18.48
N THR A 203 7.33 1.72 -19.60
CA THR A 203 7.57 3.14 -19.90
C THR A 203 6.86 4.04 -18.91
N LYS A 204 5.62 3.71 -18.56
CA LYS A 204 4.84 4.45 -17.54
C LYS A 204 5.45 4.29 -16.16
N LYS A 205 5.89 3.08 -15.76
CA LYS A 205 6.63 2.86 -14.52
C LYS A 205 7.80 3.83 -14.39
N ASN A 206 8.72 3.78 -15.36
CA ASN A 206 9.92 4.59 -15.35
C ASN A 206 9.60 6.09 -15.31
N ALA A 207 8.60 6.55 -16.06
CA ALA A 207 8.17 7.94 -16.06
C ALA A 207 7.60 8.38 -14.71
N THR A 208 6.79 7.54 -14.07
CA THR A 208 6.24 7.76 -12.73
C THR A 208 7.34 7.87 -11.68
N GLU A 209 8.23 6.88 -11.63
CA GLU A 209 9.32 6.83 -10.64
C GLU A 209 10.31 8.00 -10.83
N LYS A 210 10.62 8.35 -12.07
CA LYS A 210 11.47 9.51 -12.39
C LYS A 210 10.86 10.82 -11.87
N LYS A 211 9.54 11.03 -12.04
CA LYS A 211 8.85 12.22 -11.53
C LYS A 211 8.86 12.27 -10.00
N LEU A 212 8.55 11.15 -9.34
CA LEU A 212 8.53 11.06 -7.88
C LEU A 212 9.93 11.27 -7.30
N SER A 213 10.96 10.65 -7.88
CA SER A 213 12.36 10.82 -7.47
C SER A 213 12.84 12.26 -7.66
N ALA A 214 12.50 12.92 -8.77
CA ALA A 214 12.85 14.31 -9.03
C ALA A 214 12.21 15.26 -8.01
N TRP A 215 10.91 15.04 -7.69
CA TRP A 215 10.20 15.80 -6.68
C TRP A 215 10.82 15.62 -5.28
N ALA A 216 11.14 14.37 -4.89
CA ALA A 216 11.77 14.06 -3.62
C ALA A 216 13.13 14.75 -3.45
N LYS A 217 13.95 14.76 -4.52
CA LYS A 217 15.23 15.49 -4.55
C LYS A 217 15.06 16.99 -4.34
N GLN A 218 14.12 17.58 -5.07
CA GLN A 218 13.85 19.03 -5.00
C GLN A 218 13.41 19.45 -3.59
N HIS A 219 12.76 18.59 -2.83
CA HIS A 219 12.25 18.88 -1.48
C HIS A 219 13.14 18.28 -0.38
N GLU A 220 14.29 17.72 -0.73
CA GLU A 220 15.27 17.13 0.21
C GLU A 220 14.67 16.05 1.13
N LEU A 221 13.70 15.28 0.62
CA LEU A 221 12.98 14.24 1.34
C LEU A 221 13.34 12.85 0.82
N ILE A 222 13.07 11.82 1.63
CA ILE A 222 13.00 10.44 1.16
C ILE A 222 11.54 10.15 0.86
N LEU A 223 11.23 9.68 -0.36
CA LEU A 223 9.87 9.39 -0.79
C LEU A 223 9.66 7.90 -0.92
N ILE A 224 8.63 7.37 -0.24
CA ILE A 224 8.24 5.96 -0.33
C ILE A 224 6.85 5.87 -0.95
N ALA A 225 6.72 5.03 -1.99
CA ALA A 225 5.46 4.87 -2.71
C ALA A 225 5.11 3.39 -2.99
N GLY A 226 3.93 3.16 -3.55
CA GLY A 226 3.46 1.94 -4.20
C GLY A 226 3.25 2.14 -5.70
N HIS A 227 2.09 1.75 -6.22
CA HIS A 227 1.53 2.05 -7.54
C HIS A 227 2.26 1.39 -8.72
N THR A 228 3.57 1.33 -8.73
CA THR A 228 4.33 0.74 -9.84
C THR A 228 4.61 -0.76 -9.64
N HIS A 229 4.30 -1.30 -8.48
CA HIS A 229 4.53 -2.70 -8.09
C HIS A 229 5.99 -3.16 -8.26
N ARG A 230 6.94 -2.25 -8.28
CA ARG A 230 8.38 -2.55 -8.44
C ARG A 230 9.12 -2.26 -7.14
N PRO A 231 9.37 -3.28 -6.30
CA PRO A 231 10.03 -3.08 -5.02
C PRO A 231 11.46 -2.54 -5.21
N VAL A 232 11.78 -1.45 -4.52
CA VAL A 232 13.10 -0.82 -4.55
C VAL A 232 13.34 0.01 -3.31
N ILE A 233 14.56 -0.03 -2.78
CA ILE A 233 15.10 0.96 -1.86
C ILE A 233 16.00 1.89 -2.65
N GLY A 234 15.75 3.19 -2.53
CA GLY A 234 16.53 4.22 -3.18
C GLY A 234 17.92 4.41 -2.57
N ASN A 235 18.54 5.52 -2.92
CA ASN A 235 19.84 5.92 -2.38
C ASN A 235 19.96 7.46 -2.39
N ARG A 236 21.11 8.00 -1.95
CA ARG A 236 21.37 9.44 -1.93
C ARG A 236 21.08 10.14 -3.28
N THR A 237 21.43 9.50 -4.41
CA THR A 237 21.22 10.09 -5.74
C THR A 237 19.81 9.93 -6.27
N SER A 238 19.05 8.98 -5.75
CA SER A 238 17.64 8.73 -6.08
C SER A 238 16.85 8.38 -4.80
N PRO A 239 16.38 9.38 -4.05
CA PRO A 239 15.72 9.17 -2.76
C PRO A 239 14.26 8.70 -2.91
N TYR A 240 14.02 7.76 -3.81
CA TYR A 240 12.75 7.14 -4.09
C TYR A 240 12.79 5.66 -3.72
N CYS A 241 11.84 5.25 -2.89
CA CYS A 241 11.63 3.85 -2.51
C CYS A 241 10.23 3.40 -2.94
N ASN A 242 10.06 2.09 -3.13
CA ASN A 242 8.77 1.51 -3.45
C ASN A 242 8.58 0.19 -2.70
N THR A 243 7.42 0.00 -2.11
CA THR A 243 7.08 -1.20 -1.33
C THR A 243 6.89 -2.45 -2.19
N GLY A 244 6.72 -2.29 -3.51
CA GLY A 244 6.32 -3.37 -4.41
C GLY A 244 4.81 -3.59 -4.38
N SER A 245 4.35 -4.82 -4.16
CA SER A 245 2.93 -5.13 -4.10
C SER A 245 2.64 -6.43 -3.35
N CYS A 246 1.37 -6.64 -3.01
CA CYS A 246 0.86 -7.90 -2.45
C CYS A 246 0.26 -8.85 -3.51
N VAL A 247 0.33 -8.51 -4.80
CA VAL A 247 -0.26 -9.29 -5.90
C VAL A 247 0.78 -9.97 -6.81
N SER A 248 2.06 -9.90 -6.48
CA SER A 248 3.11 -10.57 -7.25
C SER A 248 2.99 -12.10 -7.10
N PRO A 249 3.12 -12.88 -8.18
CA PRO A 249 3.02 -14.34 -8.12
C PRO A 249 4.16 -15.02 -7.35
N THR A 250 5.27 -14.32 -7.09
CA THR A 250 6.44 -14.85 -6.38
C THR A 250 6.48 -14.51 -4.90
N GLY A 251 5.44 -13.84 -4.38
CA GLY A 251 5.34 -13.41 -2.99
C GLY A 251 5.01 -11.93 -2.86
N ILE A 252 4.86 -11.47 -1.64
CA ILE A 252 4.53 -10.07 -1.32
C ILE A 252 5.76 -9.33 -0.80
N THR A 253 5.80 -8.02 -0.97
CA THR A 253 6.91 -7.19 -0.50
C THR A 253 6.41 -6.04 0.37
N ALA A 254 7.27 -5.62 1.29
CA ALA A 254 7.02 -4.52 2.22
C ALA A 254 8.33 -3.79 2.54
N ILE A 255 8.23 -2.56 3.02
CA ILE A 255 9.36 -1.86 3.62
C ILE A 255 9.15 -1.82 5.13
N GLU A 256 10.10 -2.36 5.87
CA GLU A 256 10.19 -2.18 7.31
C GLU A 256 11.03 -0.96 7.63
N ILE A 257 10.63 -0.23 8.66
CA ILE A 257 11.40 0.90 9.22
C ILE A 257 11.58 0.63 10.72
N GLU A 258 12.81 0.40 11.12
CA GLU A 258 13.21 0.18 12.51
C GLU A 258 14.56 0.85 12.76
N ASN A 259 14.75 1.43 13.95
CA ASN A 259 15.98 2.17 14.28
C ASN A 259 16.36 3.26 13.24
N ARG A 260 15.36 3.90 12.63
CA ARG A 260 15.51 4.88 11.54
C ARG A 260 16.18 4.33 10.26
N CYS A 261 16.18 3.00 10.08
CA CYS A 261 16.69 2.34 8.89
C CYS A 261 15.56 1.61 8.16
N MET A 262 15.61 1.59 6.84
CA MET A 262 14.63 0.97 5.95
C MET A 262 15.18 -0.35 5.42
N THR A 263 14.36 -1.40 5.45
CA THR A 263 14.69 -2.70 4.87
C THR A 263 13.56 -3.15 3.97
N LEU A 264 13.87 -3.50 2.73
CA LEU A 264 12.91 -4.13 1.83
C LEU A 264 12.82 -5.61 2.17
N ILE A 265 11.61 -6.08 2.46
CA ILE A 265 11.34 -7.45 2.87
C ILE A 265 10.47 -8.14 1.83
N LYS A 266 10.77 -9.40 1.57
CA LYS A 266 9.91 -10.30 0.81
C LYS A 266 9.35 -11.38 1.72
N TRP A 267 8.05 -11.61 1.60
CA TRP A 267 7.36 -12.76 2.16
C TRP A 267 7.02 -13.71 1.03
N SER A 268 7.45 -14.95 1.14
CA SER A 268 7.29 -15.97 0.09
C SER A 268 7.00 -17.33 0.68
N GLN A 269 6.63 -18.26 -0.17
CA GLN A 269 6.49 -19.66 0.19
C GLN A 269 7.80 -20.40 -0.10
N GLY A 270 8.22 -21.22 0.83
CA GLY A 270 9.35 -22.13 0.67
C GLY A 270 9.02 -23.55 1.14
N THR A 271 9.89 -24.49 0.85
CA THR A 271 9.76 -25.88 1.28
C THR A 271 10.89 -26.21 2.24
N ARG A 272 10.56 -26.77 3.39
CA ARG A 272 11.53 -27.28 4.37
C ARG A 272 12.12 -28.60 3.91
N SER A 273 13.19 -29.03 4.56
CA SER A 273 13.84 -30.34 4.30
C SER A 273 12.93 -31.54 4.55
N ASP A 274 11.90 -31.38 5.40
CA ASP A 274 10.85 -32.36 5.68
C ASP A 274 9.67 -32.32 4.67
N MET A 275 9.84 -31.59 3.56
CA MET A 275 8.84 -31.37 2.50
C MET A 275 7.62 -30.56 2.94
N CYS A 276 7.59 -30.02 4.16
CA CYS A 276 6.52 -29.15 4.61
C CYS A 276 6.66 -27.75 4.02
N LEU A 277 5.53 -27.14 3.63
CA LEU A 277 5.48 -25.75 3.20
C LEU A 277 5.65 -24.82 4.39
N GLN A 278 6.39 -23.75 4.19
CA GLN A 278 6.57 -22.70 5.19
C GLN A 278 6.51 -21.32 4.55
N VAL A 279 6.13 -20.33 5.35
CA VAL A 279 6.25 -18.91 4.96
C VAL A 279 7.64 -18.42 5.36
N LEU A 280 8.32 -17.81 4.39
CA LEU A 280 9.65 -17.22 4.56
C LEU A 280 9.52 -15.69 4.60
N ARG A 281 10.28 -15.05 5.50
CA ARG A 281 10.52 -13.62 5.55
C ARG A 281 11.99 -13.37 5.28
N GLU A 282 12.30 -12.71 4.16
CA GLU A 282 13.66 -12.52 3.67
C GLU A 282 13.93 -11.05 3.38
N PRO A 283 15.02 -10.45 3.87
CA PRO A 283 15.45 -9.12 3.45
C PRO A 283 15.98 -9.17 2.01
N LEU A 284 15.56 -8.23 1.19
CA LEU A 284 16.02 -8.03 -0.19
C LEU A 284 17.15 -6.98 -0.23
N GLY A 285 18.20 -7.20 0.53
CA GLY A 285 19.35 -6.31 0.65
C GLY A 285 19.63 -5.88 2.08
N SER A 286 20.68 -5.10 2.26
CA SER A 286 21.06 -4.54 3.55
C SER A 286 20.13 -3.39 3.95
N PRO A 287 19.87 -3.17 5.26
CA PRO A 287 19.18 -1.99 5.74
C PRO A 287 19.89 -0.71 5.27
N LEU A 288 19.12 0.30 4.88
CA LEU A 288 19.62 1.65 4.58
C LEU A 288 19.00 2.63 5.57
N CYS A 289 19.87 3.34 6.30
CA CYS A 289 19.44 4.27 7.31
C CYS A 289 19.22 5.67 6.72
N ILE A 290 18.45 6.51 7.41
CA ILE A 290 18.18 7.88 6.95
C ILE A 290 19.50 8.63 6.68
N ASP A 291 20.51 8.40 7.51
CA ASP A 291 21.81 9.06 7.39
C ASP A 291 22.58 8.65 6.11
N ASP A 292 22.28 7.51 5.50
CA ASP A 292 22.85 7.07 4.22
C ASP A 292 22.32 7.89 3.02
N PHE A 293 21.27 8.67 3.23
CA PHE A 293 20.66 9.54 2.22
C PHE A 293 21.13 11.01 2.31
N LEU A 294 22.04 11.36 3.23
CA LEU A 294 22.56 12.71 3.43
C LEU A 294 23.63 13.14 2.42
#